data_3893bcc90ae795d54fcd262b283ceb85
#
_entry.id   3893bcc90ae795d54fcd262b283ceb85
#
_cell.length_a   1.000
_cell.length_b   1.000
_cell.length_c   1.000
_cell.angle_alpha   90.00
_cell.angle_beta   90.00
_cell.angle_gamma   90.00
#
_symmetry.space_group_name_H-M   'P 1'
#
loop_
_entity.id
_entity.type
_entity.pdbx_description
1 polymer ?
#
loop_
_entity_poly.entity_id
_entity_poly.type
_entity_poly.pdbx_seq_one_letter_code
_entity_poly.pdbx_strand_id
1 'polypeptide(L)'
;MMSHIVAPSVLSADFGNLQRDIEMINSSEADWFHVDVMDGLFVPNISFGFPVLKVLQKYAKKPLDVHLMIEDPDRYTQAFKDAGAQTLTVHIEASRHLHRNIQNIKAAGMKAGVALNPHTNIHLLDDIICDIDLVCVMSVNPGFGGQKFIENTFAKVIALKKLLTEKNSKALIEIDGGVDLNNYHKLLVSGADVLVAGNTVFASENPVNTIKQLKLKQI
;
A
#
# COMPACT_ATOMS: atom_id res chain seq x y z
N MET A 1 15.43 16.84 1.03
CA MET A 1 14.14 16.27 0.58
C MET A 1 14.14 14.80 0.93
N MET A 2 13.11 14.30 1.62
CA MET A 2 13.02 12.87 1.89
C MET A 2 12.95 12.10 0.57
N SER A 3 13.64 10.96 0.50
CA SER A 3 13.53 10.01 -0.61
C SER A 3 12.13 9.38 -0.54
N HIS A 4 11.42 9.27 -1.66
CA HIS A 4 10.16 8.53 -1.71
C HIS A 4 10.38 7.05 -1.40
N ILE A 5 9.32 6.36 -1.03
CA ILE A 5 9.32 4.95 -0.64
C ILE A 5 8.89 4.09 -1.85
N VAL A 6 9.55 2.96 -2.06
CA VAL A 6 9.14 1.93 -3.02
C VAL A 6 8.81 0.64 -2.26
N ALA A 7 7.59 0.14 -2.45
CA ALA A 7 7.04 -1.03 -1.80
C ALA A 7 6.59 -2.08 -2.84
N PRO A 8 7.43 -3.07 -3.20
CA PRO A 8 7.00 -4.14 -4.08
C PRO A 8 5.85 -4.95 -3.47
N SER A 9 4.75 -5.13 -4.25
CA SER A 9 3.61 -5.93 -3.81
C SER A 9 3.88 -7.42 -3.97
N VAL A 10 3.86 -8.14 -2.86
CA VAL A 10 4.06 -9.60 -2.79
C VAL A 10 2.95 -10.37 -3.52
N LEU A 11 1.81 -9.74 -3.81
CA LEU A 11 0.75 -10.34 -4.61
C LEU A 11 1.23 -10.82 -5.98
N SER A 12 2.27 -10.19 -6.54
CA SER A 12 2.86 -10.54 -7.83
C SER A 12 4.09 -11.46 -7.73
N ALA A 13 4.47 -11.90 -6.53
CA ALA A 13 5.60 -12.80 -6.32
C ALA A 13 5.32 -14.23 -6.81
N ASP A 14 6.36 -15.01 -7.03
CA ASP A 14 6.27 -16.44 -7.29
C ASP A 14 6.03 -17.21 -5.98
N PHE A 15 4.78 -17.57 -5.70
CA PHE A 15 4.41 -18.31 -4.49
C PHE A 15 5.04 -19.71 -4.41
N GLY A 16 5.48 -20.30 -5.53
CA GLY A 16 6.28 -21.52 -5.53
C GLY A 16 7.70 -21.32 -4.99
N ASN A 17 8.21 -20.06 -5.02
CA ASN A 17 9.55 -19.68 -4.60
C ASN A 17 9.55 -18.40 -3.75
N LEU A 18 8.55 -18.23 -2.90
CA LEU A 18 8.29 -17.00 -2.15
C LEU A 18 9.50 -16.52 -1.33
N GLN A 19 10.25 -17.44 -0.69
CA GLN A 19 11.45 -17.08 0.06
C GLN A 19 12.50 -16.41 -0.83
N ARG A 20 12.74 -16.91 -2.03
CA ARG A 20 13.68 -16.33 -3.01
C ARG A 20 13.28 -14.88 -3.33
N ASP A 21 12.00 -14.64 -3.55
CA ASP A 21 11.50 -13.32 -3.91
C ASP A 21 11.56 -12.35 -2.73
N ILE A 22 11.33 -12.82 -1.50
CA ILE A 22 11.54 -12.03 -0.28
C ILE A 22 13.02 -11.64 -0.13
N GLU A 23 13.95 -12.57 -0.35
CA GLU A 23 15.38 -12.33 -0.27
C GLU A 23 15.85 -11.35 -1.37
N MET A 24 15.27 -11.42 -2.56
CA MET A 24 15.50 -10.45 -3.63
C MET A 24 15.07 -9.03 -3.21
N ILE A 25 13.87 -8.85 -2.65
CA ILE A 25 13.42 -7.55 -2.15
C ILE A 25 14.32 -7.07 -1.00
N ASN A 26 14.72 -7.95 -0.07
CA ASN A 26 15.63 -7.59 1.02
C ASN A 26 16.96 -7.01 0.52
N SER A 27 17.49 -7.56 -0.56
CA SER A 27 18.78 -7.15 -1.15
C SER A 27 18.68 -5.93 -2.07
N SER A 28 17.47 -5.53 -2.47
CA SER A 28 17.21 -4.41 -3.37
C SER A 28 17.13 -3.06 -2.64
N GLU A 29 16.94 -1.97 -3.39
CA GLU A 29 16.70 -0.62 -2.87
C GLU A 29 15.22 -0.37 -2.46
N ALA A 30 14.37 -1.39 -2.45
CA ALA A 30 13.00 -1.28 -1.90
C ALA A 30 13.05 -0.90 -0.42
N ASP A 31 12.02 -0.21 0.04
CA ASP A 31 11.94 0.24 1.45
C ASP A 31 11.03 -0.64 2.28
N TRP A 32 9.90 -1.09 1.71
CA TRP A 32 8.88 -1.90 2.37
C TRP A 32 8.50 -3.12 1.54
N PHE A 33 7.78 -4.05 2.17
CA PHE A 33 6.97 -5.07 1.49
C PHE A 33 5.53 -4.63 1.52
N HIS A 34 4.86 -4.54 0.39
CA HIS A 34 3.42 -4.36 0.32
C HIS A 34 2.71 -5.71 0.25
N VAL A 35 1.68 -5.89 1.10
CA VAL A 35 1.06 -7.21 1.34
C VAL A 35 -0.45 -7.10 1.18
N ASP A 36 -0.96 -7.51 0.03
CA ASP A 36 -2.38 -7.43 -0.36
C ASP A 36 -3.18 -8.63 0.13
N VAL A 37 -4.03 -8.45 1.14
CA VAL A 37 -4.89 -9.51 1.69
C VAL A 37 -6.32 -9.33 1.21
N MET A 38 -6.88 -10.37 0.58
CA MET A 38 -8.20 -10.37 -0.04
C MET A 38 -9.03 -11.56 0.43
N ASP A 39 -10.32 -11.35 0.72
CA ASP A 39 -11.24 -12.34 1.30
C ASP A 39 -12.28 -12.91 0.32
N GLY A 40 -12.36 -12.38 -0.91
CA GLY A 40 -13.38 -12.76 -1.87
C GLY A 40 -14.77 -12.18 -1.61
N LEU A 41 -14.91 -11.30 -0.61
CA LEU A 41 -16.17 -10.61 -0.26
C LEU A 41 -16.08 -9.13 -0.62
N PHE A 42 -15.10 -8.41 -0.08
CA PHE A 42 -14.87 -7.00 -0.42
C PHE A 42 -14.40 -6.83 -1.86
N VAL A 43 -13.58 -7.76 -2.35
CA VAL A 43 -13.13 -7.83 -3.74
C VAL A 43 -13.41 -9.21 -4.33
N PRO A 44 -13.63 -9.35 -5.67
CA PRO A 44 -13.97 -10.64 -6.31
C PRO A 44 -12.73 -11.54 -6.51
N ASN A 45 -11.83 -11.57 -5.54
CA ASN A 45 -10.62 -12.39 -5.54
C ASN A 45 -10.24 -12.79 -4.10
N ILE A 46 -9.62 -13.95 -3.95
CA ILE A 46 -8.99 -14.42 -2.72
C ILE A 46 -7.49 -14.48 -2.96
N SER A 47 -6.69 -13.76 -2.16
CA SER A 47 -5.23 -13.81 -2.32
C SER A 47 -4.59 -14.82 -1.36
N PHE A 48 -4.22 -14.38 -0.20
CA PHE A 48 -3.58 -15.18 0.84
C PHE A 48 -3.83 -14.54 2.22
N GLY A 49 -3.47 -15.25 3.27
CA GLY A 49 -3.64 -14.80 4.65
C GLY A 49 -2.44 -15.14 5.54
N PHE A 50 -2.71 -15.42 6.82
CA PHE A 50 -1.69 -15.61 7.86
C PHE A 50 -0.60 -16.65 7.55
N PRO A 51 -0.83 -17.76 6.82
CA PRO A 51 0.26 -18.67 6.46
C PRO A 51 1.36 -18.00 5.65
N VAL A 52 1.02 -17.10 4.72
CA VAL A 52 1.99 -16.34 3.91
C VAL A 52 2.64 -15.24 4.74
N LEU A 53 1.86 -14.55 5.59
CA LEU A 53 2.43 -13.55 6.50
C LEU A 53 3.48 -14.16 7.45
N LYS A 54 3.30 -15.41 7.92
CA LYS A 54 4.32 -16.12 8.72
C LYS A 54 5.63 -16.32 7.96
N VAL A 55 5.57 -16.57 6.66
CA VAL A 55 6.77 -16.66 5.81
C VAL A 55 7.45 -15.29 5.70
N LEU A 56 6.66 -14.24 5.44
CA LEU A 56 7.15 -12.87 5.41
C LEU A 56 7.77 -12.48 6.75
N GLN A 57 7.10 -12.72 7.88
CA GLN A 57 7.62 -12.42 9.21
C GLN A 57 8.97 -13.10 9.48
N LYS A 58 9.17 -14.32 8.95
CA LYS A 58 10.40 -15.08 9.12
C LYS A 58 11.57 -14.56 8.29
N TYR A 59 11.32 -14.13 7.06
CA TYR A 59 12.37 -13.86 6.09
C TYR A 59 12.52 -12.39 5.70
N ALA A 60 11.46 -11.57 5.82
CA ALA A 60 11.52 -10.15 5.49
C ALA A 60 12.37 -9.38 6.51
N LYS A 61 13.25 -8.51 5.99
CA LYS A 61 14.11 -7.62 6.78
C LYS A 61 13.69 -6.16 6.72
N LYS A 62 12.63 -5.88 5.97
CA LYS A 62 12.05 -4.54 5.78
C LYS A 62 10.62 -4.53 6.30
N PRO A 63 10.06 -3.36 6.62
CA PRO A 63 8.70 -3.25 7.14
C PRO A 63 7.65 -3.92 6.25
N LEU A 64 6.64 -4.53 6.89
CA LEU A 64 5.45 -5.04 6.23
C LEU A 64 4.36 -3.97 6.28
N ASP A 65 3.97 -3.50 5.12
CA ASP A 65 2.85 -2.62 4.87
C ASP A 65 1.68 -3.48 4.38
N VAL A 66 0.72 -3.73 5.26
CA VAL A 66 -0.37 -4.70 5.02
C VAL A 66 -1.64 -3.96 4.61
N HIS A 67 -2.12 -4.23 3.41
CA HIS A 67 -3.32 -3.67 2.82
C HIS A 67 -4.46 -4.69 2.86
N LEU A 68 -5.53 -4.36 3.57
CA LEU A 68 -6.68 -5.24 3.78
C LEU A 68 -7.82 -4.89 2.83
N MET A 69 -8.02 -5.70 1.82
CA MET A 69 -9.18 -5.71 0.94
C MET A 69 -10.17 -6.78 1.41
N ILE A 70 -10.67 -6.62 2.66
CA ILE A 70 -11.55 -7.58 3.34
C ILE A 70 -12.72 -6.86 4.01
N GLU A 71 -13.83 -7.56 4.19
CA GLU A 71 -14.96 -7.10 4.98
C GLU A 71 -14.65 -7.11 6.49
N ASP A 72 -15.21 -6.16 7.24
CA ASP A 72 -15.06 -6.04 8.71
C ASP A 72 -13.58 -6.16 9.18
N PRO A 73 -12.62 -5.35 8.66
CA PRO A 73 -11.18 -5.52 8.90
C PRO A 73 -10.77 -5.33 10.37
N ASP A 74 -11.55 -4.60 11.16
CA ASP A 74 -11.31 -4.33 12.58
C ASP A 74 -11.26 -5.60 13.45
N ARG A 75 -11.89 -6.69 13.02
CA ARG A 75 -11.85 -8.00 13.68
C ARG A 75 -10.46 -8.63 13.72
N TYR A 76 -9.57 -8.22 12.83
CA TYR A 76 -8.28 -8.86 12.60
C TYR A 76 -7.08 -8.01 13.03
N THR A 77 -7.30 -6.81 13.59
CA THR A 77 -6.24 -5.85 13.94
C THR A 77 -5.10 -6.50 14.75
N GLN A 78 -5.45 -7.22 15.84
CA GLN A 78 -4.44 -7.87 16.68
C GLN A 78 -3.73 -9.02 15.95
N ALA A 79 -4.46 -9.81 15.16
CA ALA A 79 -3.87 -10.93 14.43
C ALA A 79 -2.85 -10.46 13.37
N PHE A 80 -3.09 -9.33 12.69
CA PHE A 80 -2.12 -8.75 11.77
C PHE A 80 -0.92 -8.12 12.49
N LYS A 81 -1.13 -7.52 13.67
CA LYS A 81 -0.01 -7.10 14.53
C LYS A 81 0.89 -8.27 14.90
N ASP A 82 0.31 -9.38 15.35
CA ASP A 82 1.03 -10.58 15.75
C ASP A 82 1.74 -11.24 14.56
N ALA A 83 1.19 -11.08 13.35
CA ALA A 83 1.79 -11.52 12.10
C ALA A 83 2.92 -10.58 11.59
N GLY A 84 3.23 -9.50 12.31
CA GLY A 84 4.37 -8.63 12.02
C GLY A 84 4.07 -7.41 11.17
N ALA A 85 2.80 -7.02 10.97
CA ALA A 85 2.46 -5.78 10.29
C ALA A 85 3.00 -4.56 11.05
N GLN A 86 3.67 -3.65 10.34
CA GLN A 86 4.08 -2.35 10.87
C GLN A 86 3.09 -1.24 10.48
N THR A 87 2.53 -1.32 9.28
CA THR A 87 1.41 -0.50 8.81
C THR A 87 0.24 -1.43 8.53
N LEU A 88 -0.96 -1.05 8.94
CA LEU A 88 -2.19 -1.75 8.61
C LEU A 88 -3.14 -0.78 7.95
N THR A 89 -3.42 -1.01 6.67
CA THR A 89 -4.26 -0.18 5.81
C THR A 89 -5.61 -0.86 5.60
N VAL A 90 -6.69 -0.17 5.91
CA VAL A 90 -8.07 -0.65 5.77
C VAL A 90 -8.84 0.24 4.80
N HIS A 91 -9.74 -0.34 4.02
CA HIS A 91 -10.62 0.44 3.15
C HIS A 91 -11.67 1.21 3.95
N ILE A 92 -11.86 2.50 3.61
CA ILE A 92 -12.95 3.29 4.19
C ILE A 92 -14.31 2.63 3.90
N GLU A 93 -14.45 2.04 2.71
CA GLU A 93 -15.68 1.39 2.25
C GLU A 93 -16.01 0.10 3.03
N ALA A 94 -14.98 -0.56 3.62
CA ALA A 94 -15.14 -1.78 4.42
C ALA A 94 -15.28 -1.50 5.93
N SER A 95 -15.10 -0.25 6.36
CA SER A 95 -14.99 0.11 7.78
C SER A 95 -16.21 0.90 8.25
N ARG A 96 -17.17 0.25 8.95
CA ARG A 96 -18.37 0.92 9.49
C ARG A 96 -18.05 2.04 10.47
N HIS A 97 -17.00 1.88 11.27
CA HIS A 97 -16.56 2.81 12.29
C HIS A 97 -15.09 3.15 12.09
N LEU A 98 -14.76 3.79 10.96
CA LEU A 98 -13.39 4.02 10.52
C LEU A 98 -12.52 4.68 11.60
N HIS A 99 -12.99 5.73 12.26
CA HIS A 99 -12.23 6.41 13.32
C HIS A 99 -11.85 5.45 14.46
N ARG A 100 -12.78 4.60 14.92
CA ARG A 100 -12.50 3.57 15.94
C ARG A 100 -11.48 2.56 15.43
N ASN A 101 -11.58 2.15 14.17
CA ASN A 101 -10.63 1.20 13.58
C ASN A 101 -9.21 1.78 13.55
N ILE A 102 -9.05 3.04 13.12
CA ILE A 102 -7.78 3.78 13.19
C ILE A 102 -7.21 3.78 14.63
N GLN A 103 -8.05 4.11 15.63
CA GLN A 103 -7.64 4.10 17.03
C GLN A 103 -7.16 2.71 17.48
N ASN A 104 -7.88 1.65 17.13
CA ASN A 104 -7.52 0.26 17.47
C ASN A 104 -6.18 -0.14 16.83
N ILE A 105 -5.95 0.20 15.55
CA ILE A 105 -4.68 -0.06 14.85
C ILE A 105 -3.53 0.64 15.58
N LYS A 106 -3.69 1.91 15.92
CA LYS A 106 -2.67 2.69 16.65
C LYS A 106 -2.44 2.16 18.06
N ALA A 107 -3.50 1.78 18.78
CA ALA A 107 -3.41 1.17 20.11
C ALA A 107 -2.66 -0.17 20.10
N ALA A 108 -2.77 -0.94 19.00
CA ALA A 108 -1.99 -2.16 18.79
C ALA A 108 -0.51 -1.87 18.44
N GLY A 109 -0.10 -0.60 18.31
CA GLY A 109 1.27 -0.19 18.02
C GLY A 109 1.66 -0.30 16.55
N MET A 110 0.70 -0.20 15.63
CA MET A 110 0.92 -0.11 14.19
C MET A 110 0.64 1.32 13.69
N LYS A 111 1.16 1.65 12.51
CA LYS A 111 0.71 2.81 11.74
C LYS A 111 -0.65 2.49 11.13
N ALA A 112 -1.57 3.45 11.18
CA ALA A 112 -2.91 3.30 10.62
C ALA A 112 -2.98 3.90 9.22
N GLY A 113 -3.24 3.03 8.23
CA GLY A 113 -3.51 3.42 6.85
C GLY A 113 -5.01 3.39 6.52
N VAL A 114 -5.44 4.26 5.61
CA VAL A 114 -6.79 4.23 5.04
C VAL A 114 -6.71 4.20 3.53
N ALA A 115 -7.32 3.18 2.91
CA ALA A 115 -7.42 3.04 1.47
C ALA A 115 -8.74 3.63 0.93
N LEU A 116 -8.65 4.23 -0.25
CA LEU A 116 -9.77 4.81 -1.00
C LEU A 116 -9.87 4.18 -2.38
N ASN A 117 -11.03 3.62 -2.72
CA ASN A 117 -11.33 3.16 -4.07
C ASN A 117 -11.25 4.30 -5.10
N PRO A 118 -11.10 4.00 -6.41
CA PRO A 118 -11.01 5.05 -7.44
C PRO A 118 -12.17 6.05 -7.44
N HIS A 119 -13.40 5.60 -7.12
CA HIS A 119 -14.61 6.42 -7.08
C HIS A 119 -14.82 7.16 -5.75
N THR A 120 -14.12 6.82 -4.68
CA THR A 120 -14.32 7.36 -3.33
C THR A 120 -13.69 8.75 -3.20
N ASN A 121 -14.46 9.71 -2.70
CA ASN A 121 -14.00 11.08 -2.55
C ASN A 121 -13.04 11.23 -1.35
N ILE A 122 -11.93 11.95 -1.54
CA ILE A 122 -10.93 12.23 -0.49
C ILE A 122 -11.50 13.04 0.68
N HIS A 123 -12.52 13.87 0.45
CA HIS A 123 -13.15 14.68 1.49
C HIS A 123 -13.88 13.88 2.57
N LEU A 124 -14.09 12.56 2.37
CA LEU A 124 -14.54 11.67 3.44
C LEU A 124 -13.50 11.51 4.56
N LEU A 125 -12.27 11.96 4.34
CA LEU A 125 -11.19 11.94 5.34
C LEU A 125 -11.04 13.26 6.11
N ASP A 126 -11.76 14.33 5.75
CA ASP A 126 -11.57 15.70 6.28
C ASP A 126 -11.55 15.76 7.82
N ASP A 127 -12.37 14.96 8.49
CA ASP A 127 -12.53 14.98 9.94
C ASP A 127 -11.53 14.07 10.68
N ILE A 128 -10.85 13.15 9.95
CA ILE A 128 -9.99 12.12 10.57
C ILE A 128 -8.57 12.12 10.02
N ILE A 129 -8.27 12.99 9.05
CA ILE A 129 -7.01 12.97 8.29
C ILE A 129 -5.76 13.20 9.17
N CYS A 130 -5.92 13.86 10.32
CA CYS A 130 -4.84 14.07 11.28
C CYS A 130 -4.53 12.84 12.14
N ASP A 131 -5.44 11.86 12.19
CA ASP A 131 -5.27 10.61 12.93
C ASP A 131 -4.68 9.50 12.06
N ILE A 132 -4.61 9.70 10.73
CA ILE A 132 -4.14 8.75 9.74
C ILE A 132 -2.62 8.92 9.55
N ASP A 133 -1.89 7.82 9.43
CA ASP A 133 -0.45 7.82 9.14
C ASP A 133 -0.15 7.61 7.65
N LEU A 134 -1.09 7.00 6.89
CA LEU A 134 -0.96 6.71 5.46
C LEU A 134 -2.33 6.72 4.78
N VAL A 135 -2.44 7.36 3.62
CA VAL A 135 -3.61 7.27 2.73
C VAL A 135 -3.21 6.53 1.48
N CYS A 136 -3.77 5.33 1.28
CA CYS A 136 -3.58 4.54 0.07
C CYS A 136 -4.65 4.92 -0.96
N VAL A 137 -4.22 5.54 -2.05
CA VAL A 137 -5.08 5.88 -3.18
C VAL A 137 -5.01 4.75 -4.20
N MET A 138 -6.12 4.02 -4.35
CA MET A 138 -6.23 3.01 -5.38
C MET A 138 -6.22 3.67 -6.77
N SER A 139 -5.28 3.27 -7.58
CA SER A 139 -5.14 3.72 -8.98
C SER A 139 -5.62 2.67 -10.00
N VAL A 140 -6.18 1.59 -9.49
CA VAL A 140 -6.97 0.57 -10.21
C VAL A 140 -8.15 0.16 -9.33
N ASN A 141 -9.10 -0.60 -9.84
CA ASN A 141 -10.09 -1.24 -8.97
C ASN A 141 -9.40 -2.34 -8.15
N PRO A 142 -9.56 -2.38 -6.80
CA PRO A 142 -8.91 -3.40 -5.98
C PRO A 142 -9.36 -4.80 -6.36
N GLY A 143 -8.47 -5.81 -6.13
CA GLY A 143 -8.77 -7.23 -6.33
C GLY A 143 -7.83 -7.99 -7.26
N PHE A 144 -7.18 -7.34 -8.22
CA PHE A 144 -6.28 -8.03 -9.17
C PHE A 144 -5.05 -7.18 -9.48
N GLY A 145 -3.89 -7.86 -9.63
CA GLY A 145 -2.68 -7.23 -10.14
C GLY A 145 -2.72 -7.02 -11.67
N GLY A 146 -1.77 -6.25 -12.21
CA GLY A 146 -1.56 -6.09 -13.66
C GLY A 146 -2.63 -5.27 -14.39
N GLN A 147 -3.48 -4.53 -13.68
CA GLN A 147 -4.51 -3.68 -14.27
C GLN A 147 -3.94 -2.37 -14.84
N LYS A 148 -4.69 -1.77 -15.78
CA LYS A 148 -4.34 -0.48 -16.37
C LYS A 148 -4.59 0.66 -15.36
N PHE A 149 -3.61 1.54 -15.23
CA PHE A 149 -3.65 2.72 -14.37
C PHE A 149 -4.81 3.66 -14.73
N ILE A 150 -5.50 4.19 -13.73
CA ILE A 150 -6.60 5.15 -13.87
C ILE A 150 -6.04 6.57 -13.78
N GLU A 151 -6.03 7.32 -14.90
CA GLU A 151 -5.42 8.65 -15.02
C GLU A 151 -5.96 9.69 -14.02
N ASN A 152 -7.24 9.58 -13.63
CA ASN A 152 -7.84 10.49 -12.63
C ASN A 152 -7.12 10.47 -11.27
N THR A 153 -6.31 9.43 -11.00
CA THR A 153 -5.49 9.31 -9.80
C THR A 153 -4.57 10.51 -9.61
N PHE A 154 -3.99 11.06 -10.67
CA PHE A 154 -3.11 12.24 -10.54
C PHE A 154 -3.85 13.44 -9.93
N ALA A 155 -5.07 13.72 -10.41
CA ALA A 155 -5.89 14.81 -9.85
C ALA A 155 -6.27 14.54 -8.39
N LYS A 156 -6.61 13.28 -8.05
CA LYS A 156 -6.93 12.85 -6.69
C LYS A 156 -5.73 13.03 -5.75
N VAL A 157 -4.52 12.65 -6.17
CA VAL A 157 -3.28 12.82 -5.40
C VAL A 157 -2.97 14.29 -5.14
N ILE A 158 -3.07 15.15 -6.16
CA ILE A 158 -2.87 16.61 -6.01
C ILE A 158 -3.86 17.19 -4.99
N ALA A 159 -5.13 16.83 -5.09
CA ALA A 159 -6.17 17.30 -4.17
C ALA A 159 -5.93 16.79 -2.75
N LEU A 160 -5.50 15.53 -2.57
CA LEU A 160 -5.16 14.96 -1.27
C LEU A 160 -3.93 15.65 -0.66
N LYS A 161 -2.88 15.92 -1.46
CA LYS A 161 -1.69 16.65 -0.97
C LYS A 161 -2.02 18.05 -0.47
N LYS A 162 -2.95 18.73 -1.17
CA LYS A 162 -3.47 20.03 -0.72
C LYS A 162 -4.21 19.89 0.61
N LEU A 163 -5.13 18.92 0.74
CA LEU A 163 -5.86 18.65 1.98
C LEU A 163 -4.91 18.38 3.16
N LEU A 164 -3.91 17.50 2.98
CA LEU A 164 -2.90 17.21 4.01
C LEU A 164 -2.18 18.48 4.47
N THR A 165 -1.82 19.35 3.52
CA THR A 165 -1.14 20.62 3.81
C THR A 165 -2.04 21.57 4.59
N GLU A 166 -3.29 21.76 4.18
CA GLU A 166 -4.28 22.61 4.83
C GLU A 166 -4.61 22.15 6.27
N LYS A 167 -4.65 20.84 6.48
CA LYS A 167 -4.92 20.24 7.80
C LYS A 167 -3.66 20.03 8.67
N ASN A 168 -2.46 20.38 8.17
CA ASN A 168 -1.17 20.08 8.81
C ASN A 168 -0.98 18.58 9.12
N SER A 169 -1.59 17.69 8.35
CA SER A 169 -1.44 16.24 8.49
C SER A 169 -0.07 15.79 7.98
N LYS A 170 0.50 14.79 8.64
CA LYS A 170 1.78 14.15 8.27
C LYS A 170 1.59 12.80 7.56
N ALA A 171 0.35 12.46 7.22
CA ALA A 171 0.06 11.21 6.53
C ALA A 171 0.82 11.13 5.21
N LEU A 172 1.35 9.95 4.91
CA LEU A 172 1.97 9.65 3.61
C LEU A 172 0.87 9.38 2.58
N ILE A 173 1.12 9.74 1.34
CA ILE A 173 0.26 9.37 0.19
C ILE A 173 0.88 8.17 -0.52
N GLU A 174 0.22 7.04 -0.44
CA GLU A 174 0.58 5.81 -1.15
C GLU A 174 -0.28 5.63 -2.39
N ILE A 175 0.33 5.14 -3.47
CA ILE A 175 -0.35 4.82 -4.72
C ILE A 175 -0.25 3.33 -4.96
N ASP A 176 -1.41 2.67 -5.05
CA ASP A 176 -1.49 1.23 -5.32
C ASP A 176 -2.31 0.95 -6.58
N GLY A 177 -1.65 0.27 -7.53
CA GLY A 177 -2.22 -0.21 -8.78
C GLY A 177 -1.64 0.43 -10.04
N GLY A 178 -1.09 -0.40 -10.92
CA GLY A 178 -0.60 0.02 -12.24
C GLY A 178 0.54 1.04 -12.24
N VAL A 179 1.29 1.13 -11.13
CA VAL A 179 2.50 1.97 -11.05
C VAL A 179 3.61 1.32 -11.89
N ASP A 180 4.20 2.10 -12.80
CA ASP A 180 5.27 1.65 -13.70
C ASP A 180 6.34 2.73 -13.92
N LEU A 181 7.36 2.40 -14.74
CA LEU A 181 8.46 3.30 -15.07
C LEU A 181 8.04 4.50 -15.94
N ASN A 182 6.83 4.50 -16.51
CA ASN A 182 6.33 5.60 -17.33
C ASN A 182 5.53 6.62 -16.50
N ASN A 183 4.88 6.19 -15.41
CA ASN A 183 3.98 7.04 -14.63
C ASN A 183 4.52 7.43 -13.24
N TYR A 184 5.50 6.70 -12.65
CA TYR A 184 5.98 6.92 -11.30
C TYR A 184 6.47 8.36 -11.05
N HIS A 185 7.19 8.94 -11.99
CA HIS A 185 7.71 10.31 -11.85
C HIS A 185 6.56 11.33 -11.76
N LYS A 186 5.54 11.21 -12.61
CA LYS A 186 4.36 12.07 -12.58
C LYS A 186 3.58 11.91 -11.26
N LEU A 187 3.54 10.69 -10.69
CA LEU A 187 2.94 10.44 -9.38
C LEU A 187 3.69 11.18 -8.25
N LEU A 188 5.02 11.11 -8.26
CA LEU A 188 5.85 11.83 -7.29
C LEU A 188 5.68 13.35 -7.38
N VAL A 189 5.65 13.89 -8.62
CA VAL A 189 5.38 15.32 -8.86
C VAL A 189 3.98 15.72 -8.40
N SER A 190 2.99 14.82 -8.53
CA SER A 190 1.63 15.04 -8.03
C SER A 190 1.54 15.04 -6.50
N GLY A 191 2.55 14.52 -5.79
CA GLY A 191 2.60 14.53 -4.34
C GLY A 191 2.59 13.16 -3.67
N ALA A 192 2.74 12.06 -4.42
CA ALA A 192 2.90 10.72 -3.86
C ALA A 192 4.19 10.60 -3.04
N ASP A 193 4.12 9.90 -1.92
CA ASP A 193 5.25 9.64 -1.02
C ASP A 193 5.68 8.15 -1.09
N VAL A 194 4.74 7.24 -1.41
CA VAL A 194 4.94 5.78 -1.47
C VAL A 194 4.40 5.23 -2.79
N LEU A 195 5.17 4.41 -3.46
CA LEU A 195 4.84 3.74 -4.73
C LEU A 195 4.76 2.23 -4.52
N VAL A 196 3.58 1.66 -4.69
CA VAL A 196 3.39 0.21 -4.70
C VAL A 196 3.57 -0.30 -6.13
N ALA A 197 4.48 -1.25 -6.34
CA ALA A 197 4.78 -1.82 -7.64
C ALA A 197 4.84 -3.36 -7.58
N GLY A 198 3.78 -4.02 -8.03
CA GLY A 198 3.72 -5.48 -8.10
C GLY A 198 4.25 -5.99 -9.45
N ASN A 199 3.36 -6.10 -10.43
CA ASN A 199 3.67 -6.66 -11.75
C ASN A 199 4.86 -5.98 -12.43
N THR A 200 5.00 -4.66 -12.32
CA THR A 200 6.13 -3.90 -12.85
C THR A 200 7.49 -4.43 -12.37
N VAL A 201 7.56 -4.84 -11.11
CA VAL A 201 8.78 -5.40 -10.52
C VAL A 201 8.94 -6.88 -10.88
N PHE A 202 7.94 -7.71 -10.52
CA PHE A 202 8.09 -9.15 -10.57
C PHE A 202 8.01 -9.76 -11.98
N ALA A 203 7.36 -9.10 -12.95
CA ALA A 203 7.33 -9.52 -14.34
C ALA A 203 8.51 -8.97 -15.17
N SER A 204 9.38 -8.13 -14.59
CA SER A 204 10.54 -7.60 -15.29
C SER A 204 11.68 -8.63 -15.40
N GLU A 205 12.50 -8.51 -16.43
CA GLU A 205 13.70 -9.36 -16.60
C GLU A 205 14.71 -9.19 -15.44
N ASN A 206 14.74 -8.00 -14.82
CA ASN A 206 15.63 -7.70 -13.70
C ASN A 206 14.90 -6.90 -12.61
N PRO A 207 14.18 -7.57 -11.68
CA PRO A 207 13.41 -6.93 -10.61
C PRO A 207 14.22 -5.94 -9.76
N VAL A 208 15.46 -6.30 -9.40
CA VAL A 208 16.35 -5.43 -8.60
C VAL A 208 16.65 -4.12 -9.32
N ASN A 209 16.93 -4.18 -10.62
CA ASN A 209 17.19 -2.99 -11.43
C ASN A 209 15.91 -2.15 -11.61
N THR A 210 14.74 -2.79 -11.76
CA THR A 210 13.45 -2.08 -11.87
C THR A 210 13.14 -1.32 -10.58
N ILE A 211 13.34 -1.95 -9.41
CA ILE A 211 13.22 -1.27 -8.11
C ILE A 211 14.17 -0.07 -8.04
N LYS A 212 15.43 -0.24 -8.45
CA LYS A 212 16.41 0.84 -8.48
C LYS A 212 15.96 1.99 -9.39
N GLN A 213 15.41 1.70 -10.57
CA GLN A 213 14.87 2.72 -11.47
C GLN A 213 13.69 3.48 -10.84
N LEU A 214 12.77 2.78 -10.17
CA LEU A 214 11.66 3.40 -9.44
C LEU A 214 12.15 4.30 -8.27
N LYS A 215 13.36 4.05 -7.73
CA LYS A 215 14.00 4.89 -6.68
C LYS A 215 14.69 6.13 -7.24
N LEU A 216 14.96 6.19 -8.55
CA LEU A 216 15.64 7.34 -9.14
C LEU A 216 14.72 8.56 -9.13
N LYS A 217 15.23 9.67 -8.60
CA LYS A 217 14.63 10.99 -8.84
C LYS A 217 15.10 11.46 -10.22
N GLN A 218 14.18 11.52 -11.16
CA GLN A 218 14.46 12.28 -12.38
C GLN A 218 14.45 13.77 -12.00
N ILE A 219 15.58 14.43 -12.27
CA ILE A 219 15.81 15.87 -12.04
C ILE A 219 15.08 16.65 -13.14
#